data_c2c39958b9f3402fee5e0b60fff236da
#
_entry.id   c2c39958b9f3402fee5e0b60fff236da
#
_cell.length_a   1.000
_cell.length_b   1.000
_cell.length_c   1.000
_cell.angle_alpha   90.00
_cell.angle_beta   90.00
_cell.angle_gamma   90.00
#
_symmetry.space_group_name_H-M   'P 1'
#
loop_
_entity.id
_entity.type
_entity.pdbx_description
1 polymer ?
#
loop_
_entity_poly.entity_id
_entity_poly.type
_entity_poly.pdbx_seq_one_letter_code
_entity_poly.pdbx_strand_id
1 'polypeptide(L)'
;MANKGVAWNDWAAKKVNGAVERLGGERFWPSSKDFELEVAKCVRILRTFTTDGIAVKEDKLKKVKVLKKIPPEVLRNAKGICIYTCMKSGIPPFGGMNGTGLLLGRLPDGSWSAPSAILPNYYSTGLMFGMDVVDIILIINSEELLKSFRTHKFALTAETVTSSGPLGTPVSGGLEFNKKVAPIYSYVNSRGFYAGIEVTGQVFLDRFDENERVYYWPGIKAGDILDGKVKVPECAKPLHRALYDAEIGMAPVSYTHLT
;
A
#
# COMPACT_ATOMS: atom_id res chain seq x y z
N MET A 1 -0.60 19.83 26.70
CA MET A 1 -1.68 18.84 26.41
C MET A 1 -1.36 17.93 25.22
N ALA A 2 -0.69 18.40 24.16
CA ALA A 2 -0.31 17.62 22.98
C ALA A 2 0.50 16.33 23.29
N ASN A 3 1.39 16.37 24.28
CA ASN A 3 2.29 15.26 24.60
C ASN A 3 1.57 14.00 25.19
N LYS A 4 0.42 14.18 25.88
CA LYS A 4 -0.34 13.05 26.43
C LYS A 4 -1.12 12.29 25.36
N GLY A 5 -1.64 12.98 24.35
CA GLY A 5 -2.35 12.37 23.21
C GLY A 5 -1.43 11.50 22.36
N VAL A 6 -0.21 11.99 22.07
CA VAL A 6 0.81 11.24 21.32
C VAL A 6 1.23 9.98 22.09
N ALA A 7 1.50 10.10 23.39
CA ALA A 7 1.88 8.95 24.23
C ALA A 7 0.80 7.91 24.31
N TRP A 8 -0.48 8.30 24.39
CA TRP A 8 -1.60 7.38 24.38
C TRP A 8 -1.76 6.68 23.03
N ASN A 9 -1.66 7.43 21.93
CA ASN A 9 -1.71 6.87 20.58
C ASN A 9 -0.59 5.85 20.36
N ASP A 10 0.64 6.16 20.76
CA ASP A 10 1.78 5.25 20.62
C ASP A 10 1.62 3.99 21.48
N TRP A 11 1.06 4.12 22.67
CA TRP A 11 0.72 2.96 23.51
C TRP A 11 -0.35 2.08 22.83
N ALA A 12 -1.42 2.69 22.33
CA ALA A 12 -2.49 1.97 21.63
C ALA A 12 -1.96 1.29 20.36
N ALA A 13 -1.18 2.02 19.57
CA ALA A 13 -0.54 1.50 18.36
C ALA A 13 0.35 0.28 18.66
N LYS A 14 1.16 0.34 19.71
CA LYS A 14 2.02 -0.79 20.13
C LYS A 14 1.19 -2.02 20.49
N LYS A 15 0.06 -1.86 21.20
CA LYS A 15 -0.82 -2.97 21.58
C LYS A 15 -1.52 -3.59 20.38
N VAL A 16 -2.13 -2.74 19.54
CA VAL A 16 -2.93 -3.18 18.39
C VAL A 16 -2.02 -3.80 17.31
N ASN A 17 -0.97 -3.10 16.91
CA ASN A 17 -0.03 -3.62 15.91
C ASN A 17 0.64 -4.91 16.40
N GLY A 18 1.07 -4.97 17.67
CA GLY A 18 1.66 -6.18 18.24
C GLY A 18 0.71 -7.37 18.31
N ALA A 19 -0.58 -7.15 18.46
CA ALA A 19 -1.59 -8.21 18.39
C ALA A 19 -1.74 -8.72 16.94
N VAL A 20 -1.79 -7.82 15.97
CA VAL A 20 -1.92 -8.17 14.55
C VAL A 20 -0.67 -8.89 14.03
N GLU A 21 0.52 -8.42 14.39
CA GLU A 21 1.79 -9.05 14.02
C GLU A 21 1.90 -10.50 14.55
N ARG A 22 1.42 -10.77 15.77
CA ARG A 22 1.36 -12.15 16.33
C ARG A 22 0.42 -13.07 15.55
N LEU A 23 -0.58 -12.50 14.86
CA LEU A 23 -1.51 -13.23 14.00
C LEU A 23 -1.00 -13.33 12.55
N GLY A 24 0.24 -12.92 12.28
CA GLY A 24 0.84 -12.94 10.95
C GLY A 24 0.41 -11.79 10.03
N GLY A 25 -0.26 -10.77 10.58
CA GLY A 25 -0.62 -9.55 9.87
C GLY A 25 0.49 -8.50 9.94
N GLU A 26 0.38 -7.48 9.12
CA GLU A 26 1.26 -6.32 9.14
C GLU A 26 0.65 -5.17 9.96
N ARG A 27 1.50 -4.30 10.47
CA ARG A 27 1.08 -3.11 11.21
C ARG A 27 0.24 -2.18 10.34
N PHE A 28 -0.79 -1.58 10.90
CA PHE A 28 -1.68 -0.65 10.20
C PHE A 28 -2.01 0.62 10.99
N TRP A 29 -1.78 0.60 12.32
CA TRP A 29 -2.06 1.77 13.17
C TRP A 29 -0.84 2.68 13.23
N PRO A 30 -0.96 3.99 12.88
CA PRO A 30 0.17 4.90 12.89
C PRO A 30 0.66 5.19 14.29
N SER A 31 1.98 5.23 14.44
CA SER A 31 2.65 5.68 15.68
C SER A 31 3.72 6.71 15.34
N SER A 32 4.15 7.50 16.32
CA SER A 32 5.22 8.46 16.10
C SER A 32 6.54 7.77 15.81
N LYS A 33 7.35 8.36 14.92
CA LYS A 33 8.69 7.86 14.57
C LYS A 33 8.74 6.42 14.07
N ASP A 34 7.71 6.00 13.33
CA ASP A 34 7.60 4.63 12.84
C ASP A 34 8.00 4.42 11.38
N PHE A 35 8.59 5.42 10.73
CA PHE A 35 8.94 5.40 9.31
C PHE A 35 9.81 4.20 8.92
N GLU A 36 10.82 3.85 9.72
CA GLU A 36 11.67 2.68 9.46
C GLU A 36 10.88 1.37 9.51
N LEU A 37 9.93 1.28 10.44
CA LEU A 37 9.02 0.12 10.53
C LEU A 37 8.07 0.06 9.34
N GLU A 38 7.61 1.22 8.84
CA GLU A 38 6.81 1.30 7.63
C GLU A 38 7.61 0.86 6.39
N VAL A 39 8.87 1.29 6.27
CA VAL A 39 9.77 0.82 5.21
C VAL A 39 9.93 -0.71 5.28
N ALA A 40 10.26 -1.25 6.45
CA ALA A 40 10.42 -2.69 6.63
C ALA A 40 9.15 -3.48 6.27
N LYS A 41 7.98 -2.97 6.67
CA LYS A 41 6.68 -3.51 6.28
C LYS A 41 6.48 -3.50 4.76
N CYS A 42 6.71 -2.37 4.11
CA CYS A 42 6.55 -2.23 2.67
C CYS A 42 7.48 -3.17 1.89
N VAL A 43 8.70 -3.40 2.38
CA VAL A 43 9.63 -4.39 1.81
C VAL A 43 9.04 -5.80 1.90
N ARG A 44 8.50 -6.20 3.05
CA ARG A 44 7.89 -7.53 3.22
C ARG A 44 6.69 -7.71 2.30
N ILE A 45 5.79 -6.72 2.26
CA ILE A 45 4.61 -6.74 1.39
C ILE A 45 5.06 -6.87 -0.07
N LEU A 46 5.99 -6.03 -0.53
CA LEU A 46 6.47 -6.07 -1.92
C LEU A 46 7.05 -7.43 -2.28
N ARG A 47 7.85 -8.03 -1.42
CA ARG A 47 8.42 -9.39 -1.63
C ARG A 47 7.34 -10.45 -1.69
N THR A 48 6.33 -10.38 -0.83
CA THR A 48 5.19 -11.30 -0.86
C THR A 48 4.50 -11.28 -2.23
N PHE A 49 4.33 -10.10 -2.84
CA PHE A 49 3.67 -9.97 -4.14
C PHE A 49 4.58 -10.19 -5.34
N THR A 50 5.89 -10.09 -5.20
CA THR A 50 6.83 -10.17 -6.34
C THR A 50 7.66 -11.45 -6.34
N THR A 51 8.09 -11.90 -5.18
CA THR A 51 8.99 -13.06 -5.03
C THR A 51 8.25 -14.31 -4.61
N ASP A 52 7.55 -14.25 -3.47
CA ASP A 52 6.89 -15.41 -2.87
C ASP A 52 5.64 -15.80 -3.64
N GLY A 53 4.89 -14.79 -4.09
CA GLY A 53 3.58 -14.95 -4.74
C GLY A 53 2.47 -15.28 -3.75
N ILE A 54 1.25 -14.89 -4.10
CA ILE A 54 0.06 -15.16 -3.30
C ILE A 54 -0.62 -16.41 -3.83
N ALA A 55 -0.88 -17.39 -2.94
CA ALA A 55 -1.63 -18.58 -3.29
C ALA A 55 -3.08 -18.22 -3.60
N VAL A 56 -3.48 -18.35 -4.85
CA VAL A 56 -4.88 -18.26 -5.27
C VAL A 56 -5.49 -19.65 -5.18
N LYS A 57 -6.58 -19.78 -4.42
CA LYS A 57 -7.38 -21.02 -4.45
C LYS A 57 -8.04 -21.13 -5.82
N GLU A 58 -7.42 -21.86 -6.73
CA GLU A 58 -8.08 -22.28 -7.94
C GLU A 58 -8.98 -23.49 -7.64
N ASP A 59 -10.04 -23.56 -8.45
CA ASP A 59 -11.09 -24.56 -8.48
C ASP A 59 -10.73 -25.94 -7.88
N LYS A 60 -11.61 -26.47 -7.04
CA LYS A 60 -11.43 -27.74 -6.29
C LYS A 60 -11.08 -28.96 -7.15
N LEU A 61 -11.13 -28.84 -8.48
CA LEU A 61 -10.83 -29.90 -9.45
C LEU A 61 -9.36 -29.98 -9.89
N LYS A 62 -8.58 -28.90 -9.74
CA LYS A 62 -7.16 -28.90 -10.09
C LYS A 62 -6.32 -28.60 -8.85
N LYS A 63 -5.68 -29.61 -8.29
CA LYS A 63 -4.78 -29.54 -7.11
C LYS A 63 -3.51 -28.70 -7.31
N VAL A 64 -3.53 -27.67 -8.15
CA VAL A 64 -2.36 -26.85 -8.45
C VAL A 64 -2.54 -25.49 -7.74
N LYS A 65 -1.65 -25.19 -6.80
CA LYS A 65 -1.53 -23.85 -6.22
C LYS A 65 -0.90 -22.94 -7.26
N VAL A 66 -1.70 -22.10 -7.92
CA VAL A 66 -1.17 -21.04 -8.77
C VAL A 66 -0.76 -19.87 -7.87
N LEU A 67 0.52 -19.53 -7.88
CA LEU A 67 1.04 -18.36 -7.20
C LEU A 67 0.92 -17.15 -8.12
N LYS A 68 0.07 -16.19 -7.77
CA LYS A 68 -0.01 -14.91 -8.48
C LYS A 68 1.07 -13.95 -7.98
N LYS A 69 1.88 -13.45 -8.91
CA LYS A 69 2.93 -12.45 -8.66
C LYS A 69 2.68 -11.21 -9.52
N ILE A 70 3.19 -10.08 -9.08
CA ILE A 70 3.25 -8.89 -9.92
C ILE A 70 4.33 -9.11 -10.98
N PRO A 71 4.00 -9.05 -12.29
CA PRO A 71 5.01 -9.17 -13.33
C PRO A 71 6.02 -8.01 -13.29
N PRO A 72 7.32 -8.27 -13.50
CA PRO A 72 8.36 -7.23 -13.49
C PRO A 72 8.08 -6.06 -14.44
N GLU A 73 7.50 -6.34 -15.62
CA GLU A 73 7.15 -5.30 -16.60
C GLU A 73 6.08 -4.33 -16.10
N VAL A 74 5.18 -4.79 -15.21
CA VAL A 74 4.15 -3.92 -14.60
C VAL A 74 4.82 -2.89 -13.70
N LEU A 75 5.83 -3.29 -12.93
CA LEU A 75 6.60 -2.38 -12.08
C LEU A 75 7.47 -1.42 -12.91
N ARG A 76 8.16 -1.93 -13.95
CA ARG A 76 8.99 -1.10 -14.84
C ARG A 76 8.20 0.02 -15.52
N ASN A 77 6.94 -0.25 -15.88
CA ASN A 77 6.09 0.72 -16.58
C ASN A 77 5.30 1.64 -15.63
N ALA A 78 5.33 1.38 -14.32
CA ALA A 78 4.59 2.13 -13.34
C ALA A 78 5.09 3.58 -13.21
N LYS A 79 4.15 4.52 -13.09
CA LYS A 79 4.41 5.94 -12.79
C LYS A 79 4.49 6.19 -11.30
N GLY A 80 3.88 5.35 -10.50
CA GLY A 80 3.95 5.38 -9.05
C GLY A 80 3.57 4.04 -8.44
N ILE A 81 3.95 3.84 -7.20
CA ILE A 81 3.59 2.69 -6.39
C ILE A 81 3.17 3.12 -4.99
N CYS A 82 2.05 2.60 -4.52
CA CYS A 82 1.58 2.78 -3.15
C CYS A 82 1.51 1.41 -2.47
N ILE A 83 2.19 1.26 -1.33
CA ILE A 83 2.28 0.01 -0.56
C ILE A 83 1.78 0.29 0.84
N TYR A 84 0.73 -0.41 1.27
CA TYR A 84 0.13 -0.16 2.58
C TYR A 84 -0.58 -1.37 3.15
N THR A 85 -0.77 -1.34 4.47
CA THR A 85 -1.66 -2.26 5.19
C THR A 85 -2.78 -1.46 5.82
N CYS A 86 -3.96 -2.00 5.79
CA CYS A 86 -5.12 -1.43 6.46
C CYS A 86 -5.95 -2.49 7.16
N MET A 87 -6.65 -2.05 8.20
CA MET A 87 -7.68 -2.82 8.84
C MET A 87 -9.03 -2.37 8.34
N LYS A 88 -9.75 -3.27 7.71
CA LYS A 88 -11.13 -3.09 7.25
C LYS A 88 -12.06 -3.65 8.30
N SER A 89 -13.07 -2.89 8.68
CA SER A 89 -14.10 -3.33 9.63
C SER A 89 -15.48 -2.83 9.18
N GLY A 90 -16.51 -3.64 9.44
CA GLY A 90 -17.87 -3.26 9.11
C GLY A 90 -18.87 -3.87 10.05
N ILE A 91 -19.84 -3.04 10.46
CA ILE A 91 -21.08 -3.40 11.16
C ILE A 91 -22.18 -2.60 10.48
N PRO A 92 -23.20 -3.26 9.87
CA PRO A 92 -24.21 -2.57 9.10
C PRO A 92 -24.88 -1.43 9.91
N PRO A 93 -25.12 -0.27 9.31
CA PRO A 93 -24.92 0.09 7.91
C PRO A 93 -23.57 0.76 7.63
N PHE A 94 -22.64 0.79 8.57
CA PHE A 94 -21.37 1.51 8.47
C PHE A 94 -20.18 0.59 8.43
N GLY A 95 -19.20 0.95 7.60
CA GLY A 95 -17.90 0.31 7.54
C GLY A 95 -16.78 1.33 7.34
N GLY A 96 -15.58 0.89 7.60
CA GLY A 96 -14.40 1.74 7.42
C GLY A 96 -13.12 0.95 7.32
N MET A 97 -12.09 1.64 6.87
CA MET A 97 -10.75 1.12 6.77
C MET A 97 -9.76 2.21 7.14
N ASN A 98 -8.82 1.88 7.98
CA ASN A 98 -7.72 2.74 8.37
C ASN A 98 -6.41 1.99 8.19
N GLY A 99 -5.38 2.70 7.75
CA GLY A 99 -4.10 2.05 7.53
C GLY A 99 -2.93 3.01 7.48
N THR A 100 -1.76 2.43 7.24
CA THR A 100 -0.50 3.16 7.04
C THR A 100 0.27 2.56 5.88
N GLY A 101 1.05 3.40 5.20
CA GLY A 101 1.87 2.95 4.10
C GLY A 101 2.80 4.02 3.53
N LEU A 102 3.39 3.67 2.40
CA LEU A 102 4.32 4.52 1.67
C LEU A 102 3.92 4.64 0.20
N LEU A 103 4.11 5.84 -0.34
CA LEU A 103 3.90 6.18 -1.74
C LEU A 103 5.22 6.63 -2.36
N LEU A 104 5.57 6.09 -3.53
CA LEU A 104 6.71 6.50 -4.33
C LEU A 104 6.27 6.85 -5.75
N GLY A 105 6.90 7.85 -6.35
CA GLY A 105 6.70 8.25 -7.74
C GLY A 105 7.90 7.87 -8.61
N ARG A 106 7.67 7.66 -9.90
CA ARG A 106 8.74 7.50 -10.88
C ARG A 106 9.30 8.86 -11.24
N LEU A 107 10.59 9.03 -11.12
CA LEU A 107 11.30 10.25 -11.52
C LEU A 107 11.58 10.26 -13.04
N PRO A 108 11.87 11.43 -13.64
CA PRO A 108 12.15 11.53 -15.07
C PRO A 108 13.36 10.70 -15.54
N ASP A 109 14.32 10.44 -14.66
CA ASP A 109 15.49 9.60 -14.94
C ASP A 109 15.19 8.08 -14.84
N GLY A 110 13.95 7.72 -14.54
CA GLY A 110 13.51 6.34 -14.37
C GLY A 110 13.75 5.75 -12.98
N SER A 111 14.37 6.47 -12.07
CA SER A 111 14.51 6.05 -10.66
C SER A 111 13.22 6.27 -9.86
N TRP A 112 13.15 5.71 -8.66
CA TRP A 112 12.06 5.95 -7.71
C TRP A 112 12.38 7.14 -6.82
N SER A 113 11.36 7.97 -6.55
CA SER A 113 11.46 9.06 -5.57
C SER A 113 11.72 8.53 -4.17
N ALA A 114 12.07 9.40 -3.24
CA ALA A 114 12.00 9.10 -1.83
C ALA A 114 10.54 8.75 -1.42
N PRO A 115 10.30 7.87 -0.42
CA PRO A 115 8.96 7.45 -0.05
C PRO A 115 8.24 8.50 0.81
N SER A 116 7.00 8.83 0.44
CA SER A 116 6.10 9.67 1.22
C SER A 116 5.22 8.82 2.12
N ALA A 117 5.18 9.12 3.41
CA ALA A 117 4.32 8.44 4.36
C ALA A 117 2.86 8.89 4.19
N ILE A 118 1.94 7.92 4.15
CA ILE A 118 0.52 8.15 3.89
C ILE A 118 -0.39 7.40 4.87
N LEU A 119 -1.62 7.91 5.00
CA LEU A 119 -2.74 7.28 5.72
C LEU A 119 -3.86 6.99 4.74
N PRO A 120 -3.98 5.76 4.24
CA PRO A 120 -5.16 5.35 3.49
C PRO A 120 -6.34 5.21 4.44
N ASN A 121 -7.40 5.95 4.17
CA ASN A 121 -8.66 5.91 4.88
C ASN A 121 -9.80 5.61 3.91
N TYR A 122 -10.79 4.91 4.40
CA TYR A 122 -11.91 4.45 3.61
C TYR A 122 -13.16 4.44 4.47
N TYR A 123 -14.23 4.96 3.91
CA TYR A 123 -15.54 4.97 4.53
C TYR A 123 -16.51 4.27 3.62
N SER A 124 -17.35 3.42 4.17
CA SER A 124 -18.35 2.69 3.43
C SER A 124 -19.70 2.70 4.13
N THR A 125 -20.73 2.58 3.34
CA THR A 125 -22.10 2.34 3.81
C THR A 125 -22.70 1.20 3.02
N GLY A 126 -23.44 0.32 3.71
CA GLY A 126 -24.04 -0.85 3.08
C GLY A 126 -24.32 -1.98 4.07
N LEU A 127 -24.55 -3.15 3.51
CA LEU A 127 -24.74 -4.40 4.28
C LEU A 127 -23.42 -5.16 4.30
N MET A 128 -22.58 -4.90 5.32
CA MET A 128 -21.30 -5.54 5.48
C MET A 128 -21.08 -5.96 6.93
N PHE A 129 -20.35 -7.06 7.12
CA PHE A 129 -19.97 -7.54 8.43
C PHE A 129 -18.59 -8.21 8.40
N GLY A 130 -17.77 -7.88 9.40
CA GLY A 130 -16.48 -8.54 9.58
C GLY A 130 -15.32 -7.59 9.88
N MET A 131 -14.15 -8.23 10.03
CA MET A 131 -12.87 -7.56 10.20
C MET A 131 -11.83 -8.25 9.33
N ASP A 132 -11.01 -7.46 8.65
CA ASP A 132 -9.94 -7.96 7.80
C ASP A 132 -8.71 -7.06 7.86
N VAL A 133 -7.53 -7.67 7.94
CA VAL A 133 -6.26 -6.98 7.77
C VAL A 133 -5.75 -7.28 6.36
N VAL A 134 -5.62 -6.23 5.57
CA VAL A 134 -5.39 -6.32 4.14
C VAL A 134 -4.09 -5.62 3.79
N ASP A 135 -3.18 -6.33 3.12
CA ASP A 135 -2.02 -5.71 2.46
C ASP A 135 -2.37 -5.40 1.02
N ILE A 136 -2.02 -4.21 0.59
CA ILE A 136 -2.37 -3.69 -0.73
C ILE A 136 -1.15 -3.06 -1.40
N ILE A 137 -0.97 -3.39 -2.68
CA ILE A 137 -0.09 -2.66 -3.59
C ILE A 137 -0.94 -2.05 -4.69
N LEU A 138 -0.90 -0.72 -4.81
CA LEU A 138 -1.46 -0.01 -5.96
C LEU A 138 -0.34 0.37 -6.92
N ILE A 139 -0.44 -0.07 -8.16
CA ILE A 139 0.43 0.34 -9.25
C ILE A 139 -0.27 1.44 -10.03
N ILE A 140 0.30 2.62 -9.99
CA ILE A 140 -0.24 3.81 -10.66
C ILE A 140 0.37 3.91 -12.04
N ASN A 141 -0.46 3.84 -13.09
CA ASN A 141 -0.01 3.82 -14.48
C ASN A 141 -0.21 5.17 -15.19
N SER A 142 -0.95 6.11 -14.57
CA SER A 142 -1.26 7.43 -15.12
C SER A 142 -0.50 8.54 -14.38
N GLU A 143 0.14 9.42 -15.15
CA GLU A 143 0.79 10.63 -14.64
C GLU A 143 -0.22 11.59 -14.00
N GLU A 144 -1.42 11.72 -14.60
CA GLU A 144 -2.49 12.57 -14.09
C GLU A 144 -2.93 12.10 -12.70
N LEU A 145 -3.01 10.78 -12.55
CA LEU A 145 -3.39 10.18 -11.27
C LEU A 145 -2.28 10.35 -10.23
N LEU A 146 -1.02 10.15 -10.61
CA LEU A 146 0.10 10.41 -9.72
C LEU A 146 0.15 11.88 -9.28
N LYS A 147 -0.17 12.83 -10.19
CA LYS A 147 -0.29 14.26 -9.84
C LYS A 147 -1.35 14.51 -8.78
N SER A 148 -2.44 13.76 -8.78
CA SER A 148 -3.49 13.89 -7.78
C SER A 148 -3.00 13.50 -6.37
N PHE A 149 -2.10 12.54 -6.27
CA PHE A 149 -1.46 12.17 -5.00
C PHE A 149 -0.44 13.21 -4.47
N ARG A 150 -0.08 14.21 -5.27
CA ARG A 150 0.82 15.31 -4.84
C ARG A 150 0.14 16.34 -3.95
N THR A 151 -1.17 16.26 -3.80
CA THR A 151 -1.95 17.11 -2.89
C THR A 151 -2.10 16.46 -1.52
N HIS A 152 -2.39 17.24 -0.49
CA HIS A 152 -2.56 16.72 0.88
C HIS A 152 -3.69 15.70 1.05
N LYS A 153 -4.63 15.70 0.12
CA LYS A 153 -5.77 14.77 0.10
C LYS A 153 -6.01 14.30 -1.32
N PHE A 154 -6.01 13.02 -1.51
CA PHE A 154 -6.44 12.40 -2.74
C PHE A 154 -7.59 11.45 -2.48
N ALA A 155 -8.68 11.58 -3.22
CA ALA A 155 -9.84 10.73 -3.10
C ALA A 155 -9.96 9.83 -4.34
N LEU A 156 -9.98 8.52 -4.12
CA LEU A 156 -10.43 7.54 -5.11
C LEU A 156 -11.93 7.39 -4.98
N THR A 157 -12.67 7.85 -5.98
CA THR A 157 -14.11 7.61 -6.06
C THR A 157 -14.40 6.32 -6.83
N ALA A 158 -15.64 5.87 -6.80
CA ALA A 158 -16.09 4.69 -7.57
C ALA A 158 -15.85 4.82 -9.09
N GLU A 159 -15.62 6.02 -9.58
CA GLU A 159 -15.29 6.29 -10.99
C GLU A 159 -13.81 6.00 -11.31
N THR A 160 -12.94 5.93 -10.29
CA THR A 160 -11.54 5.57 -10.48
C THR A 160 -11.42 4.06 -10.44
N VAL A 161 -11.53 3.44 -11.60
CA VAL A 161 -11.56 1.98 -11.71
C VAL A 161 -10.22 1.37 -11.34
N THR A 162 -10.21 0.63 -10.25
CA THR A 162 -9.10 -0.25 -9.87
C THR A 162 -9.36 -1.63 -10.48
N SER A 163 -8.39 -2.17 -11.20
CA SER A 163 -8.43 -3.56 -11.63
C SER A 163 -7.42 -4.40 -10.84
N SER A 164 -7.75 -5.66 -10.57
CA SER A 164 -6.84 -6.61 -9.90
C SER A 164 -5.71 -7.04 -10.83
N GLY A 165 -4.76 -6.14 -11.20
CA GLY A 165 -3.61 -6.45 -12.04
C GLY A 165 -3.93 -7.12 -13.40
N PRO A 166 -2.95 -7.33 -14.28
CA PRO A 166 -3.20 -7.89 -15.62
C PRO A 166 -3.64 -9.37 -15.63
N LEU A 167 -3.54 -10.06 -14.50
CA LEU A 167 -3.97 -11.45 -14.31
C LEU A 167 -5.18 -11.59 -13.39
N GLY A 168 -5.73 -10.46 -12.88
CA GLY A 168 -6.91 -10.45 -12.02
C GLY A 168 -8.20 -10.19 -12.78
N THR A 169 -9.30 -10.75 -12.28
CA THR A 169 -10.63 -10.32 -12.71
C THR A 169 -10.86 -8.87 -12.31
N PRO A 170 -11.39 -8.00 -13.19
CA PRO A 170 -11.77 -6.64 -12.79
C PRO A 170 -12.74 -6.74 -11.61
N VAL A 171 -12.50 -5.99 -10.54
CA VAL A 171 -13.53 -5.76 -9.52
C VAL A 171 -14.52 -4.82 -10.18
N SER A 172 -15.59 -5.39 -10.69
CA SER A 172 -16.51 -4.75 -11.61
C SER A 172 -17.40 -3.73 -10.95
N GLY A 173 -17.29 -2.51 -11.39
CA GLY A 173 -18.46 -1.66 -11.62
C GLY A 173 -18.48 -1.36 -13.11
N GLY A 174 -19.17 -2.18 -13.86
CA GLY A 174 -19.76 -2.03 -15.18
C GLY A 174 -19.28 -0.95 -16.17
N LEU A 175 -17.99 -0.72 -16.38
CA LEU A 175 -17.50 0.08 -17.49
C LEU A 175 -16.52 -0.74 -18.32
N GLU A 176 -16.88 -1.02 -19.57
CA GLU A 176 -16.02 -1.59 -20.59
C GLU A 176 -14.85 -0.66 -20.88
N PHE A 177 -13.67 -0.98 -20.36
CA PHE A 177 -12.44 -0.30 -20.74
C PHE A 177 -11.96 -0.81 -22.08
N ASN A 178 -12.18 -0.02 -23.10
CA ASN A 178 -11.59 -0.12 -24.41
C ASN A 178 -10.06 -0.20 -24.26
N LYS A 179 -9.44 -1.37 -24.48
CA LYS A 179 -7.99 -1.68 -24.65
C LYS A 179 -6.89 -0.73 -24.10
N LYS A 180 -7.22 0.27 -23.27
CA LYS A 180 -6.26 1.15 -22.59
C LYS A 180 -5.82 0.51 -21.27
N VAL A 181 -4.55 0.67 -20.95
CA VAL A 181 -3.99 0.28 -19.65
C VAL A 181 -4.82 0.91 -18.53
N ALA A 182 -5.30 0.13 -17.57
CA ALA A 182 -6.05 0.68 -16.45
C ALA A 182 -5.18 1.70 -15.68
N PRO A 183 -5.76 2.83 -15.24
CA PRO A 183 -5.00 3.88 -14.56
C PRO A 183 -4.37 3.41 -13.25
N ILE A 184 -4.95 2.41 -12.60
CA ILE A 184 -4.42 1.74 -11.40
C ILE A 184 -4.63 0.24 -11.50
N TYR A 185 -3.60 -0.53 -11.14
CA TYR A 185 -3.73 -1.93 -10.77
C TYR A 185 -3.68 -2.08 -9.26
N SER A 186 -4.57 -2.88 -8.69
CA SER A 186 -4.60 -3.21 -7.27
C SER A 186 -4.27 -4.68 -7.05
N TYR A 187 -3.31 -4.93 -6.17
CA TYR A 187 -2.94 -6.28 -5.70
C TYR A 187 -3.25 -6.35 -4.21
N VAL A 188 -4.06 -7.33 -3.81
CA VAL A 188 -4.63 -7.41 -2.47
C VAL A 188 -4.36 -8.77 -1.85
N ASN A 189 -3.91 -8.80 -0.61
CA ASN A 189 -3.74 -9.98 0.21
C ASN A 189 -4.53 -9.81 1.52
N SER A 190 -5.64 -10.51 1.61
CA SER A 190 -6.60 -10.46 2.73
C SER A 190 -6.30 -11.59 3.71
N ARG A 191 -6.37 -11.30 5.02
CA ARG A 191 -6.06 -12.28 6.09
C ARG A 191 -7.21 -12.53 7.07
N GLY A 192 -8.33 -11.80 6.91
CA GLY A 192 -9.47 -11.90 7.79
C GLY A 192 -10.74 -12.39 7.12
N PHE A 193 -11.86 -12.08 7.74
CA PHE A 193 -13.18 -12.32 7.19
C PHE A 193 -13.94 -10.99 7.09
N TYR A 194 -14.30 -10.65 5.86
CA TYR A 194 -15.16 -9.50 5.57
C TYR A 194 -16.08 -9.86 4.40
N ALA A 195 -17.36 -9.67 4.58
CA ALA A 195 -18.36 -9.95 3.55
C ALA A 195 -19.42 -8.86 3.53
N GLY A 196 -19.84 -8.45 2.33
CA GLY A 196 -20.91 -7.46 2.20
C GLY A 196 -20.98 -6.83 0.83
N ILE A 197 -22.00 -6.01 0.66
CA ILE A 197 -22.20 -5.11 -0.49
C ILE A 197 -22.17 -3.68 0.07
N GLU A 198 -21.26 -2.86 -0.45
CA GLU A 198 -21.01 -1.53 0.07
C GLU A 198 -20.73 -0.52 -1.05
N VAL A 199 -21.12 0.73 -0.79
CA VAL A 199 -20.67 1.90 -1.57
C VAL A 199 -19.53 2.55 -0.80
N THR A 200 -18.45 2.87 -1.49
CA THR A 200 -17.18 3.18 -0.87
C THR A 200 -16.58 4.48 -1.39
N GLY A 201 -15.92 5.20 -0.47
CA GLY A 201 -15.04 6.31 -0.81
C GLY A 201 -13.69 6.15 -0.12
N GLN A 202 -12.62 6.11 -0.88
CA GLN A 202 -11.26 6.00 -0.35
C GLN A 202 -10.55 7.35 -0.43
N VAL A 203 -9.89 7.74 0.66
CA VAL A 203 -9.11 8.97 0.75
C VAL A 203 -7.71 8.62 1.26
N PHE A 204 -6.70 9.14 0.59
CA PHE A 204 -5.30 9.08 1.03
C PHE A 204 -4.93 10.43 1.62
N LEU A 205 -4.44 10.42 2.85
CA LEU A 205 -3.95 11.59 3.55
C LEU A 205 -2.45 11.51 3.70
N ASP A 206 -1.75 12.66 3.57
CA ASP A 206 -0.33 12.74 3.91
C ASP A 206 -0.13 12.62 5.41
N ARG A 207 0.89 11.87 5.81
CA ARG A 207 1.46 11.93 7.16
C ARG A 207 2.48 13.06 7.21
N PHE A 208 1.99 14.30 7.17
CA PHE A 208 2.84 15.49 7.10
C PHE A 208 3.82 15.58 8.29
N ASP A 209 3.38 15.24 9.50
CA ASP A 209 4.19 15.19 10.71
C ASP A 209 5.39 14.24 10.60
N GLU A 210 5.17 13.05 10.07
CA GLU A 210 6.22 12.06 9.85
C GLU A 210 7.12 12.42 8.67
N ASN A 211 6.56 12.94 7.58
CA ASN A 211 7.32 13.41 6.43
C ASN A 211 8.24 14.59 6.82
N GLU A 212 7.73 15.60 7.55
CA GLU A 212 8.55 16.72 8.06
C GLU A 212 9.71 16.21 8.92
N ARG A 213 9.43 15.27 9.81
CA ARG A 213 10.44 14.68 10.70
C ARG A 213 11.54 13.95 9.94
N VAL A 214 11.15 13.09 8.97
CA VAL A 214 12.09 12.25 8.22
C VAL A 214 12.97 13.06 7.29
N TYR A 215 12.39 14.08 6.64
CA TYR A 215 13.11 14.89 5.64
C TYR A 215 13.69 16.17 6.22
N TYR A 216 13.50 16.43 7.51
CA TYR A 216 13.98 17.65 8.19
C TYR A 216 13.53 18.93 7.46
N TRP A 217 12.33 18.91 6.90
CA TRP A 217 11.77 20.01 6.12
C TRP A 217 10.35 20.33 6.60
N PRO A 218 10.19 21.38 7.45
CA PRO A 218 8.88 21.85 7.88
C PRO A 218 8.00 22.28 6.70
N GLY A 219 6.76 21.80 6.66
CA GLY A 219 5.81 22.10 5.59
C GLY A 219 6.05 21.36 4.27
N ILE A 220 6.93 20.34 4.25
CA ILE A 220 7.12 19.49 3.07
C ILE A 220 5.81 18.83 2.65
N LYS A 221 5.56 18.82 1.35
CA LYS A 221 4.38 18.18 0.75
C LYS A 221 4.76 16.86 0.08
N ALA A 222 3.80 15.95 -0.06
CA ALA A 222 3.98 14.73 -0.84
C ALA A 222 4.54 15.03 -2.23
N GLY A 223 4.05 16.11 -2.88
CA GLY A 223 4.55 16.55 -4.17
C GLY A 223 6.06 16.84 -4.18
N ASP A 224 6.60 17.47 -3.15
CA ASP A 224 8.04 17.77 -3.07
C ASP A 224 8.87 16.48 -2.97
N ILE A 225 8.37 15.48 -2.24
CA ILE A 225 9.01 14.17 -2.10
C ILE A 225 8.94 13.40 -3.42
N LEU A 226 7.76 13.35 -4.03
CA LEU A 226 7.52 12.60 -5.28
C LEU A 226 8.21 13.24 -6.49
N ASP A 227 8.51 14.53 -6.44
CA ASP A 227 9.28 15.25 -7.47
C ASP A 227 10.81 15.11 -7.31
N GLY A 228 11.27 14.36 -6.30
CA GLY A 228 12.69 14.12 -6.08
C GLY A 228 13.45 15.29 -5.47
N LYS A 229 12.74 16.26 -4.83
CA LYS A 229 13.39 17.41 -4.18
C LYS A 229 14.13 17.06 -2.89
N VAL A 230 13.94 15.84 -2.38
CA VAL A 230 14.60 15.31 -1.19
C VAL A 230 15.41 14.05 -1.52
N LYS A 231 16.49 13.84 -0.78
CA LYS A 231 17.28 12.61 -0.90
C LYS A 231 16.56 11.44 -0.25
N VAL A 232 16.77 10.25 -0.81
CA VAL A 232 16.32 9.00 -0.21
C VAL A 232 17.03 8.79 1.13
N PRO A 233 16.31 8.71 2.26
CA PRO A 233 16.93 8.48 3.56
C PRO A 233 17.53 7.06 3.64
N GLU A 234 18.58 6.89 4.45
CA GLU A 234 19.28 5.60 4.58
C GLU A 234 18.31 4.46 4.94
N CYS A 235 17.38 4.72 5.84
CA CYS A 235 16.37 3.73 6.25
C CYS A 235 15.43 3.29 5.12
N ALA A 236 15.30 4.06 4.03
CA ALA A 236 14.46 3.72 2.87
C ALA A 236 15.20 2.94 1.77
N LYS A 237 16.54 2.86 1.82
CA LYS A 237 17.33 2.11 0.84
C LYS A 237 16.89 0.65 0.66
N PRO A 238 16.50 -0.11 1.71
CA PRO A 238 16.00 -1.47 1.55
C PRO A 238 14.75 -1.57 0.66
N LEU A 239 13.86 -0.56 0.69
CA LEU A 239 12.68 -0.52 -0.17
C LEU A 239 13.06 -0.25 -1.63
N HIS A 240 13.97 0.69 -1.88
CA HIS A 240 14.52 0.95 -3.21
C HIS A 240 15.20 -0.29 -3.79
N ARG A 241 15.98 -1.01 -2.98
CA ARG A 241 16.60 -2.27 -3.39
C ARG A 241 15.55 -3.31 -3.76
N ALA A 242 14.51 -3.48 -2.93
CA ALA A 242 13.46 -4.45 -3.19
C ALA A 242 12.65 -4.11 -4.46
N LEU A 243 12.41 -2.82 -4.74
CA LEU A 243 11.79 -2.36 -5.99
C LEU A 243 12.64 -2.69 -7.20
N TYR A 244 13.94 -2.40 -7.14
CA TYR A 244 14.88 -2.74 -8.20
C TYR A 244 14.92 -4.25 -8.47
N ASP A 245 15.07 -5.06 -7.43
CA ASP A 245 15.09 -6.53 -7.54
C ASP A 245 13.79 -7.06 -8.17
N ALA A 246 12.65 -6.47 -7.81
CA ALA A 246 11.34 -6.82 -8.37
C ALA A 246 11.21 -6.43 -9.86
N GLU A 247 11.77 -5.29 -10.26
CA GLU A 247 11.75 -4.82 -11.67
C GLU A 247 12.58 -5.69 -12.60
N ILE A 248 13.71 -6.24 -12.11
CA ILE A 248 14.56 -7.14 -12.89
C ILE A 248 14.17 -8.61 -12.76
N GLY A 249 13.18 -8.92 -11.89
CA GLY A 249 12.72 -10.28 -11.68
C GLY A 249 13.69 -11.16 -10.88
N MET A 250 14.60 -10.56 -10.13
CA MET A 250 15.52 -11.31 -9.24
C MET A 250 14.82 -11.71 -7.96
N ALA A 251 15.02 -12.99 -7.55
CA ALA A 251 14.74 -13.41 -6.18
C ALA A 251 15.77 -12.76 -5.23
N PRO A 252 15.35 -12.33 -4.02
CA PRO A 252 16.31 -11.80 -3.05
C PRO A 252 17.37 -12.84 -2.74
N VAL A 253 18.63 -12.43 -2.80
CA VAL A 253 19.75 -13.28 -2.35
C VAL A 253 19.57 -13.48 -0.84
N SER A 254 19.23 -14.70 -0.43
CA SER A 254 19.23 -15.09 0.97
C SER A 254 20.66 -15.03 1.47
N TYR A 255 21.02 -13.99 2.20
CA TYR A 255 22.23 -14.02 3.01
C TYR A 255 21.96 -14.98 4.17
N THR A 256 22.21 -16.26 3.96
CA THR A 256 22.41 -17.19 5.06
C THR A 256 23.64 -16.66 5.81
N HIS A 257 23.45 -16.23 7.04
CA HIS A 257 24.54 -15.92 7.94
C HIS A 257 25.42 -17.17 8.03
N LEU A 258 26.60 -17.11 7.43
CA LEU A 258 27.68 -17.98 7.79
C LEU A 258 28.11 -17.56 9.19
N THR A 259 27.70 -18.35 10.18
CA THR A 259 28.22 -18.34 11.55
C THR A 259 29.70 -18.69 11.56
#